data_e5be0b4ec9a78dc61818d7970d2c5abc
#
_entry.id   e5be0b4ec9a78dc61818d7970d2c5abc
#
_cell.length_a   1.000
_cell.length_b   1.000
_cell.length_c   1.000
_cell.angle_alpha   90.00
_cell.angle_beta   90.00
_cell.angle_gamma   90.00
#
_symmetry.space_group_name_H-M   'P 1'
#
loop_
_entity.id
_entity.type
_entity.pdbx_description
1 polymer ?
#
loop_
_entity_poly.entity_id
_entity_poly.type
_entity_poly.pdbx_seq_one_letter_code
_entity_poly.pdbx_strand_id
1 'polypeptide(L)'
;VAVVTLTAIAVLRGEGPDDARREAYHLRLEREEGGKNFKVNPIYALVPLVPLVLLVLGSKQIAVLPLTDVPTAMIVGTVLALVVTRANPQEITRKFFDGMGEAYGGVIGLIVSAAVFTAGMTAMGLTDALIEAMKGSESVAKIAGAFGPFIIAVISGSGDAAALAFNGAITPHAETFGMTIIDLGSLAQMAGSIGRSMSPVAGAALVCAGLAKVSPMELSKRNALPMLLATITFMIVLFLGK
;
A
#
# COMPACT_ATOMS: atom_id res chain seq x y z
N VAL A 1 11.22 -2.53 10.90
CA VAL A 1 11.90 -3.81 11.18
C VAL A 1 11.77 -4.77 10.00
N ALA A 2 10.57 -5.05 9.48
CA ALA A 2 10.40 -5.98 8.35
C ALA A 2 11.19 -5.58 7.09
N VAL A 3 11.21 -4.31 6.72
CA VAL A 3 11.93 -3.83 5.53
C VAL A 3 13.45 -4.01 5.68
N VAL A 4 13.99 -3.78 6.88
CA VAL A 4 15.44 -3.93 7.15
C VAL A 4 15.87 -5.40 7.12
N THR A 5 15.04 -6.30 7.67
CA THR A 5 15.30 -7.75 7.58
C THR A 5 15.20 -8.27 6.15
N LEU A 6 14.29 -7.73 5.34
CA LEU A 6 14.10 -8.14 3.94
C LEU A 6 15.27 -7.70 3.05
N THR A 7 15.78 -6.49 3.23
CA THR A 7 17.01 -6.04 2.54
C THR A 7 18.22 -6.84 2.96
N ALA A 8 18.35 -7.21 4.24
CA ALA A 8 19.46 -8.04 4.73
C ALA A 8 19.43 -9.45 4.12
N ILE A 9 18.26 -10.08 3.99
CA ILE A 9 18.12 -11.42 3.39
C ILE A 9 18.44 -11.38 1.88
N ALA A 10 18.01 -10.35 1.16
CA ALA A 10 18.31 -10.19 -0.26
C ALA A 10 19.84 -9.99 -0.49
N VAL A 11 20.50 -9.22 0.37
CA VAL A 11 21.95 -8.99 0.32
C VAL A 11 22.73 -10.27 0.66
N LEU A 12 22.27 -11.07 1.65
CA LEU A 12 22.94 -12.31 2.06
C LEU A 12 22.85 -13.43 1.01
N ARG A 13 21.87 -13.39 0.08
CA ARG A 13 21.73 -14.40 -0.99
C ARG A 13 22.67 -14.20 -2.17
N GLY A 14 23.41 -13.08 -2.25
CA GLY A 14 24.32 -12.81 -3.37
C GLY A 14 23.64 -12.71 -4.75
N GLU A 15 22.31 -12.71 -4.78
CA GLU A 15 21.49 -12.63 -6.01
C GLU A 15 21.22 -11.16 -6.39
N GLY A 16 22.29 -10.34 -6.40
CA GLY A 16 22.22 -8.97 -6.93
C GLY A 16 22.03 -8.98 -8.45
N PRO A 17 21.39 -7.97 -9.06
CA PRO A 17 21.50 -7.76 -10.49
C PRO A 17 22.97 -7.65 -10.87
N ASP A 18 23.30 -8.17 -12.05
CA ASP A 18 24.63 -8.16 -12.65
C ASP A 18 25.38 -6.86 -12.31
N ASP A 19 26.51 -6.92 -11.62
CA ASP A 19 27.24 -5.75 -11.17
C ASP A 19 27.57 -4.78 -12.32
N ALA A 20 27.82 -5.32 -13.51
CA ALA A 20 28.01 -4.53 -14.73
C ALA A 20 26.78 -3.72 -15.14
N ARG A 21 25.56 -4.19 -14.84
CA ARG A 21 24.31 -3.45 -15.10
C ARG A 21 24.07 -2.36 -14.06
N ARG A 22 24.47 -2.59 -12.81
CA ARG A 22 24.44 -1.57 -11.76
C ARG A 22 25.42 -0.44 -12.07
N GLU A 23 26.64 -0.78 -12.45
CA GLU A 23 27.65 0.20 -12.83
C GLU A 23 27.23 1.03 -14.05
N ALA A 24 26.67 0.40 -15.09
CA ALA A 24 26.11 1.11 -16.24
C ALA A 24 24.90 2.00 -15.88
N TYR A 25 24.09 1.62 -14.89
CA TYR A 25 22.98 2.43 -14.40
C TYR A 25 23.49 3.64 -13.60
N HIS A 26 24.45 3.45 -12.69
CA HIS A 26 25.07 4.55 -11.94
C HIS A 26 25.77 5.55 -12.86
N LEU A 27 26.51 5.09 -13.86
CA LEU A 27 27.17 5.94 -14.86
C LEU A 27 26.17 6.73 -15.70
N ARG A 28 24.95 6.18 -15.95
CA ARG A 28 23.89 6.94 -16.63
C ARG A 28 23.26 7.97 -15.72
N LEU A 29 22.97 7.65 -14.46
CA LEU A 29 22.49 8.61 -13.47
C LEU A 29 23.46 9.76 -13.30
N GLU A 30 24.76 9.47 -13.11
CA GLU A 30 25.78 10.49 -13.00
C GLU A 30 25.87 11.40 -14.26
N ARG A 31 25.65 10.84 -15.44
CA ARG A 31 25.63 11.60 -16.70
C ARG A 31 24.36 12.46 -16.85
N GLU A 32 23.23 11.99 -16.35
CA GLU A 32 21.96 12.75 -16.36
C GLU A 32 21.90 13.78 -15.23
N GLU A 33 22.50 13.50 -14.07
CA GLU A 33 22.58 14.40 -12.91
C GLU A 33 23.69 15.44 -13.05
N GLY A 34 24.73 15.17 -13.82
CA GLY A 34 25.86 16.07 -14.04
C GLY A 34 25.53 17.42 -14.70
N GLY A 35 24.26 17.64 -15.06
CA GLY A 35 23.75 18.89 -15.64
C GLY A 35 22.91 19.78 -14.73
N LYS A 36 22.50 19.31 -13.54
CA LYS A 36 21.67 20.11 -12.63
C LYS A 36 22.23 20.05 -11.22
N ASN A 37 22.83 21.15 -10.78
CA ASN A 37 23.10 21.41 -9.37
C ASN A 37 21.75 21.52 -8.63
N PHE A 38 21.13 20.36 -8.33
CA PHE A 38 19.90 20.30 -7.56
C PHE A 38 20.23 20.53 -6.08
N LYS A 39 20.10 21.77 -5.63
CA LYS A 39 20.18 22.10 -4.21
C LYS A 39 18.88 21.66 -3.54
N VAL A 40 18.92 20.52 -2.86
CA VAL A 40 17.81 20.07 -2.05
C VAL A 40 17.61 21.05 -0.89
N ASN A 41 16.42 21.69 -0.85
CA ASN A 41 16.05 22.51 0.29
C ASN A 41 15.37 21.60 1.34
N PRO A 42 16.00 21.36 2.52
CA PRO A 42 15.45 20.46 3.51
C PRO A 42 14.09 20.88 4.05
N ILE A 43 13.79 22.18 4.00
CA ILE A 43 12.46 22.70 4.40
C ILE A 43 11.37 22.15 3.47
N TYR A 44 11.61 22.09 2.17
CA TYR A 44 10.62 21.55 1.21
C TYR A 44 10.40 20.05 1.41
N ALA A 45 11.43 19.32 1.85
CA ALA A 45 11.30 17.89 2.14
C ALA A 45 10.44 17.60 3.39
N LEU A 46 10.37 18.54 4.33
CA LEU A 46 9.57 18.41 5.55
C LEU A 46 8.08 18.75 5.34
N VAL A 47 7.76 19.58 4.36
CA VAL A 47 6.37 20.03 4.12
C VAL A 47 5.38 18.88 3.96
N PRO A 48 5.65 17.80 3.19
CA PRO A 48 4.73 16.67 3.05
C PRO A 48 4.49 15.88 4.33
N LEU A 49 5.38 16.01 5.34
CA LEU A 49 5.23 15.32 6.63
C LEU A 49 4.26 16.05 7.57
N VAL A 50 3.98 17.33 7.32
CA VAL A 50 3.14 18.16 8.21
C VAL A 50 1.74 17.58 8.41
N PRO A 51 0.97 17.20 7.38
CA PRO A 51 -0.33 16.58 7.57
C PRO A 51 -0.27 15.32 8.44
N LEU A 52 0.75 14.51 8.25
CA LEU A 52 0.95 13.27 9.01
C LEU A 52 1.26 13.56 10.48
N VAL A 53 2.12 14.54 10.77
CA VAL A 53 2.42 14.97 12.13
C VAL A 53 1.17 15.54 12.81
N LEU A 54 0.37 16.34 12.11
CA LEU A 54 -0.88 16.89 12.65
C LEU A 54 -1.88 15.77 13.01
N LEU A 55 -2.01 14.76 12.16
CA LEU A 55 -2.88 13.61 12.44
C LEU A 55 -2.42 12.81 13.65
N VAL A 56 -1.11 12.60 13.79
CA VAL A 56 -0.54 11.89 14.95
C VAL A 56 -0.75 12.68 16.23
N LEU A 57 -0.48 13.99 16.22
CA LEU A 57 -0.65 14.87 17.40
C LEU A 57 -2.12 15.09 17.76
N GLY A 58 -3.04 15.03 16.78
CA GLY A 58 -4.49 15.11 16.98
C GLY A 58 -5.14 13.76 17.26
N SER A 59 -4.38 12.66 17.33
CA SER A 59 -4.93 11.35 17.63
C SER A 59 -5.43 11.24 19.08
N LYS A 60 -6.47 10.42 19.31
CA LYS A 60 -7.03 10.19 20.65
C LYS A 60 -6.01 9.69 21.68
N GLN A 61 -4.91 9.10 21.23
CA GLN A 61 -3.86 8.54 22.07
C GLN A 61 -2.88 9.60 22.57
N ILE A 62 -2.60 10.64 21.78
CA ILE A 62 -1.62 11.68 22.11
C ILE A 62 -2.32 12.96 22.57
N ALA A 63 -3.46 13.32 21.97
CA ALA A 63 -4.37 14.42 22.34
C ALA A 63 -3.68 15.77 22.67
N VAL A 64 -2.57 16.09 21.98
CA VAL A 64 -1.86 17.37 22.12
C VAL A 64 -2.57 18.48 21.37
N LEU A 65 -3.24 18.14 20.26
CA LEU A 65 -4.08 19.05 19.48
C LEU A 65 -5.54 18.60 19.55
N PRO A 66 -6.52 19.51 19.33
CA PRO A 66 -7.91 19.10 19.16
C PRO A 66 -7.99 18.08 18.02
N LEU A 67 -8.92 17.12 18.14
CA LEU A 67 -9.13 16.06 17.15
C LEU A 67 -9.07 16.63 15.74
N THR A 68 -8.00 16.28 15.02
CA THR A 68 -7.75 16.76 13.67
C THR A 68 -8.14 15.65 12.70
N ASP A 69 -9.13 15.93 11.86
CA ASP A 69 -9.56 15.03 10.79
C ASP A 69 -8.62 15.13 9.58
N VAL A 70 -8.64 14.11 8.74
CA VAL A 70 -7.75 14.02 7.57
C VAL A 70 -7.91 15.22 6.61
N PRO A 71 -9.13 15.64 6.23
CA PRO A 71 -9.31 16.82 5.39
C PRO A 71 -8.67 18.08 5.95
N THR A 72 -8.86 18.37 7.23
CA THR A 72 -8.28 19.55 7.90
C THR A 72 -6.75 19.48 7.89
N ALA A 73 -6.15 18.35 8.22
CA ALA A 73 -4.70 18.17 8.18
C ALA A 73 -4.14 18.40 6.77
N MET A 74 -4.81 17.90 5.74
CA MET A 74 -4.40 18.06 4.35
C MET A 74 -4.53 19.50 3.87
N ILE A 75 -5.59 20.22 4.26
CA ILE A 75 -5.76 21.63 3.93
C ILE A 75 -4.64 22.46 4.57
N VAL A 76 -4.36 22.26 5.86
CA VAL A 76 -3.29 22.97 6.57
C VAL A 76 -1.92 22.68 5.91
N GLY A 77 -1.65 21.42 5.57
CA GLY A 77 -0.43 21.03 4.87
C GLY A 77 -0.30 21.70 3.49
N THR A 78 -1.40 21.79 2.75
CA THR A 78 -1.44 22.46 1.44
C THR A 78 -1.18 23.95 1.55
N VAL A 79 -1.85 24.63 2.51
CA VAL A 79 -1.64 26.08 2.75
C VAL A 79 -0.18 26.33 3.16
N LEU A 80 0.38 25.49 4.04
CA LEU A 80 1.78 25.63 4.44
C LEU A 80 2.73 25.41 3.25
N ALA A 81 2.46 24.42 2.40
CA ALA A 81 3.22 24.19 1.18
C ALA A 81 3.23 25.42 0.27
N LEU A 82 2.07 26.06 0.09
CA LEU A 82 1.91 27.30 -0.67
C LEU A 82 2.80 28.42 -0.15
N VAL A 83 2.75 28.66 1.15
CA VAL A 83 3.50 29.75 1.81
C VAL A 83 5.01 29.49 1.72
N VAL A 84 5.45 28.26 1.97
CA VAL A 84 6.86 27.88 2.02
C VAL A 84 7.48 27.85 0.62
N THR A 85 6.77 27.32 -0.37
CA THR A 85 7.31 27.20 -1.74
C THR A 85 7.16 28.46 -2.56
N ARG A 86 6.30 29.40 -2.12
CA ARG A 86 5.96 30.63 -2.86
C ARG A 86 5.56 30.35 -4.31
N ALA A 87 4.94 29.20 -4.53
CA ALA A 87 4.56 28.77 -5.87
C ALA A 87 3.41 29.62 -6.42
N ASN A 88 3.29 29.67 -7.75
CA ASN A 88 2.26 30.45 -8.42
C ASN A 88 0.85 29.91 -8.07
N PRO A 89 -0.05 30.72 -7.50
CA PRO A 89 -1.41 30.29 -7.12
C PRO A 89 -2.20 29.66 -8.26
N GLN A 90 -2.01 30.16 -9.51
CA GLN A 90 -2.69 29.64 -10.67
C GLN A 90 -2.25 28.22 -11.03
N GLU A 91 -0.95 27.92 -10.92
CA GLU A 91 -0.40 26.59 -11.19
C GLU A 91 -0.88 25.59 -10.14
N ILE A 92 -0.94 26.01 -8.88
CA ILE A 92 -1.41 25.18 -7.78
C ILE A 92 -2.88 24.88 -7.91
N THR A 93 -3.71 25.88 -8.23
CA THR A 93 -5.14 25.66 -8.48
C THR A 93 -5.35 24.64 -9.58
N ARG A 94 -4.60 24.73 -10.67
CA ARG A 94 -4.66 23.74 -11.76
C ARG A 94 -4.25 22.35 -11.26
N LYS A 95 -3.11 22.24 -10.59
CA LYS A 95 -2.63 20.98 -10.03
C LYS A 95 -3.58 20.37 -8.99
N PHE A 96 -4.27 21.20 -8.23
CA PHE A 96 -5.30 20.76 -7.29
C PHE A 96 -6.48 20.10 -8.01
N PHE A 97 -7.00 20.74 -9.06
CA PHE A 97 -8.10 20.17 -9.84
C PHE A 97 -7.69 18.94 -10.65
N ASP A 98 -6.46 18.92 -11.19
CA ASP A 98 -5.90 17.74 -11.85
C ASP A 98 -5.81 16.56 -10.87
N GLY A 99 -5.26 16.80 -9.66
CA GLY A 99 -5.19 15.78 -8.60
C GLY A 99 -6.56 15.33 -8.07
N MET A 100 -7.55 16.25 -8.01
CA MET A 100 -8.93 15.89 -7.69
C MET A 100 -9.54 14.97 -8.76
N GLY A 101 -9.29 15.23 -10.03
CA GLY A 101 -9.75 14.38 -11.14
C GLY A 101 -9.13 12.99 -11.09
N GLU A 102 -7.82 12.90 -10.85
CA GLU A 102 -7.12 11.63 -10.68
C GLU A 102 -7.63 10.85 -9.44
N ALA A 103 -7.82 11.53 -8.31
CA ALA A 103 -8.35 10.92 -7.10
C ALA A 103 -9.79 10.42 -7.29
N TYR A 104 -10.63 11.20 -7.99
CA TYR A 104 -12.00 10.77 -8.30
C TYR A 104 -11.99 9.51 -9.16
N GLY A 105 -11.24 9.48 -10.25
CA GLY A 105 -11.13 8.31 -11.11
C GLY A 105 -10.51 7.09 -10.40
N GLY A 106 -9.42 7.30 -9.68
CA GLY A 106 -8.68 6.25 -8.99
C GLY A 106 -9.41 5.70 -7.76
N VAL A 107 -9.94 6.56 -6.89
CA VAL A 107 -10.56 6.12 -5.62
C VAL A 107 -12.02 5.73 -5.82
N ILE A 108 -12.83 6.59 -6.42
CA ILE A 108 -14.28 6.30 -6.61
C ILE A 108 -14.45 5.15 -7.61
N GLY A 109 -13.68 5.15 -8.70
CA GLY A 109 -13.69 4.04 -9.66
C GLY A 109 -13.34 2.70 -9.01
N LEU A 110 -12.36 2.69 -8.12
CA LEU A 110 -11.97 1.50 -7.37
C LEU A 110 -13.08 1.02 -6.42
N ILE A 111 -13.71 1.93 -5.68
CA ILE A 111 -14.82 1.61 -4.76
C ILE A 111 -15.99 1.02 -5.54
N VAL A 112 -16.38 1.64 -6.65
CA VAL A 112 -17.48 1.14 -7.52
C VAL A 112 -17.14 -0.25 -8.06
N SER A 113 -15.92 -0.44 -8.56
CA SER A 113 -15.49 -1.74 -9.10
C SER A 113 -15.49 -2.83 -8.03
N ALA A 114 -15.02 -2.52 -6.81
CA ALA A 114 -15.06 -3.46 -5.68
C ALA A 114 -16.50 -3.79 -5.27
N ALA A 115 -17.41 -2.82 -5.26
CA ALA A 115 -18.81 -3.04 -4.95
C ALA A 115 -19.50 -3.92 -6.00
N VAL A 116 -19.24 -3.69 -7.29
CA VAL A 116 -19.76 -4.54 -8.38
C VAL A 116 -19.23 -5.96 -8.27
N PHE A 117 -17.92 -6.12 -8.00
CA PHE A 117 -17.31 -7.43 -7.80
C PHE A 117 -17.94 -8.17 -6.62
N THR A 118 -18.11 -7.51 -5.47
CA THR A 118 -18.77 -8.07 -4.29
C THR A 118 -20.20 -8.48 -4.57
N ALA A 119 -20.99 -7.63 -5.26
CA ALA A 119 -22.34 -7.95 -5.67
C ALA A 119 -22.39 -9.17 -6.60
N GLY A 120 -21.44 -9.28 -7.53
CA GLY A 120 -21.30 -10.45 -8.42
C GLY A 120 -21.00 -11.73 -7.65
N MET A 121 -20.07 -11.69 -6.69
CA MET A 121 -19.76 -12.83 -5.82
C MET A 121 -20.98 -13.30 -5.03
N THR A 122 -21.74 -12.36 -4.47
CA THR A 122 -22.96 -12.66 -3.72
C THR A 122 -24.03 -13.26 -4.63
N ALA A 123 -24.24 -12.69 -5.81
CA ALA A 123 -25.21 -13.19 -6.78
C ALA A 123 -24.91 -14.63 -7.28
N MET A 124 -23.62 -15.00 -7.33
CA MET A 124 -23.16 -16.35 -7.68
C MET A 124 -23.20 -17.33 -6.49
N GLY A 125 -23.55 -16.88 -5.28
CA GLY A 125 -23.48 -17.70 -4.06
C GLY A 125 -22.05 -17.96 -3.55
N LEU A 126 -21.04 -17.35 -4.15
CA LEU A 126 -19.65 -17.57 -3.76
C LEU A 126 -19.35 -16.99 -2.39
N THR A 127 -19.95 -15.85 -2.05
CA THR A 127 -19.82 -15.23 -0.73
C THR A 127 -20.35 -16.18 0.35
N ASP A 128 -21.54 -16.78 0.16
CA ASP A 128 -22.15 -17.71 1.11
C ASP A 128 -21.31 -18.98 1.25
N ALA A 129 -20.78 -19.51 0.15
CA ALA A 129 -19.91 -20.68 0.17
C ALA A 129 -18.61 -20.42 0.94
N LEU A 130 -18.01 -19.24 0.78
CA LEU A 130 -16.80 -18.84 1.52
C LEU A 130 -17.10 -18.64 3.02
N ILE A 131 -18.23 -18.01 3.36
CA ILE A 131 -18.67 -17.83 4.75
C ILE A 131 -18.88 -19.19 5.41
N GLU A 132 -19.57 -20.12 4.75
CA GLU A 132 -19.82 -21.43 5.29
C GLU A 132 -18.53 -22.23 5.49
N ALA A 133 -17.57 -22.13 4.54
CA ALA A 133 -16.25 -22.77 4.66
C ALA A 133 -15.41 -22.23 5.82
N MET A 134 -15.59 -20.96 6.22
CA MET A 134 -14.87 -20.32 7.32
C MET A 134 -15.62 -20.42 8.66
N LYS A 135 -16.91 -20.75 8.65
CA LYS A 135 -17.78 -20.76 9.81
C LYS A 135 -17.31 -21.77 10.86
N GLY A 136 -17.23 -21.32 12.09
CA GLY A 136 -16.80 -22.15 13.22
C GLY A 136 -15.30 -22.42 13.28
N SER A 137 -14.48 -21.81 12.42
CA SER A 137 -13.03 -21.96 12.45
C SER A 137 -12.31 -20.62 12.31
N GLU A 138 -11.97 -20.02 13.43
CA GLU A 138 -11.18 -18.79 13.47
C GLU A 138 -9.84 -18.91 12.72
N SER A 139 -9.21 -20.09 12.80
CA SER A 139 -7.94 -20.35 12.09
C SER A 139 -8.09 -20.30 10.58
N VAL A 140 -9.18 -20.87 10.05
CA VAL A 140 -9.47 -20.83 8.61
C VAL A 140 -9.78 -19.39 8.16
N ALA A 141 -10.52 -18.64 8.97
CA ALA A 141 -10.83 -17.23 8.69
C ALA A 141 -9.56 -16.35 8.70
N LYS A 142 -8.62 -16.59 9.63
CA LYS A 142 -7.32 -15.92 9.67
C LYS A 142 -6.50 -16.21 8.41
N ILE A 143 -6.42 -17.47 8.01
CA ILE A 143 -5.69 -17.86 6.78
C ILE A 143 -6.35 -17.24 5.54
N ALA A 144 -7.67 -17.32 5.43
CA ALA A 144 -8.39 -16.73 4.31
C ALA A 144 -8.24 -15.19 4.25
N GLY A 145 -8.31 -14.51 5.40
CA GLY A 145 -8.10 -13.06 5.52
C GLY A 145 -6.68 -12.61 5.19
N ALA A 146 -5.68 -13.46 5.48
CA ALA A 146 -4.29 -13.19 5.13
C ALA A 146 -3.99 -13.50 3.65
N PHE A 147 -4.31 -14.70 3.19
CA PHE A 147 -3.87 -15.15 1.88
C PHE A 147 -4.86 -14.86 0.76
N GLY A 148 -6.15 -14.67 1.03
CA GLY A 148 -7.14 -14.28 0.02
C GLY A 148 -6.79 -12.95 -0.64
N PRO A 149 -6.79 -11.83 0.09
CA PRO A 149 -6.39 -10.54 -0.43
C PRO A 149 -4.95 -10.50 -0.97
N PHE A 150 -4.02 -11.22 -0.32
CA PHE A 150 -2.65 -11.34 -0.79
C PHE A 150 -2.57 -11.89 -2.22
N ILE A 151 -3.20 -13.05 -2.48
CA ILE A 151 -3.19 -13.70 -3.79
C ILE A 151 -3.87 -12.82 -4.84
N ILE A 152 -5.04 -12.26 -4.52
CA ILE A 152 -5.76 -11.35 -5.42
C ILE A 152 -4.88 -10.15 -5.77
N ALA A 153 -4.16 -9.58 -4.80
CA ALA A 153 -3.27 -8.44 -5.02
C ALA A 153 -2.05 -8.81 -5.88
N VAL A 154 -1.49 -10.00 -5.71
CA VAL A 154 -0.39 -10.50 -6.56
C VAL A 154 -0.84 -10.62 -8.02
N ILE A 155 -2.04 -11.14 -8.25
CA ILE A 155 -2.58 -11.34 -9.60
C ILE A 155 -3.00 -10.01 -10.24
N SER A 156 -3.71 -9.16 -9.50
CA SER A 156 -4.28 -7.90 -10.01
C SER A 156 -3.28 -6.73 -10.06
N GLY A 157 -2.23 -6.79 -9.24
CA GLY A 157 -1.31 -5.66 -9.03
C GLY A 157 -1.85 -4.55 -8.14
N SER A 158 -3.04 -4.72 -7.57
CA SER A 158 -3.72 -3.73 -6.74
C SER A 158 -4.05 -4.27 -5.35
N GLY A 159 -3.31 -3.80 -4.34
CA GLY A 159 -3.57 -4.17 -2.95
C GLY A 159 -4.88 -3.60 -2.43
N ASP A 160 -5.20 -2.36 -2.82
CA ASP A 160 -6.42 -1.69 -2.40
C ASP A 160 -7.67 -2.35 -2.99
N ALA A 161 -7.63 -2.72 -4.28
CA ALA A 161 -8.73 -3.45 -4.92
C ALA A 161 -8.98 -4.80 -4.24
N ALA A 162 -7.92 -5.55 -3.96
CA ALA A 162 -8.00 -6.84 -3.28
C ALA A 162 -8.57 -6.72 -1.87
N ALA A 163 -8.09 -5.74 -1.10
CA ALA A 163 -8.55 -5.48 0.25
C ALA A 163 -10.01 -5.01 0.28
N LEU A 164 -10.41 -4.09 -0.60
CA LEU A 164 -11.79 -3.60 -0.68
C LEU A 164 -12.75 -4.69 -1.08
N ALA A 165 -12.38 -5.55 -2.05
CA ALA A 165 -13.22 -6.67 -2.47
C ALA A 165 -13.45 -7.67 -1.31
N PHE A 166 -12.39 -8.05 -0.60
CA PHE A 166 -12.48 -8.95 0.55
C PHE A 166 -13.25 -8.30 1.70
N ASN A 167 -12.92 -7.06 2.04
CA ASN A 167 -13.57 -6.33 3.13
C ASN A 167 -15.05 -6.05 2.84
N GLY A 168 -15.42 -5.86 1.58
CA GLY A 168 -16.81 -5.70 1.21
C GLY A 168 -17.63 -7.00 1.29
N ALA A 169 -17.03 -8.14 0.93
CA ALA A 169 -17.72 -9.42 0.83
C ALA A 169 -17.70 -10.24 2.13
N ILE A 170 -16.59 -10.27 2.84
CA ILE A 170 -16.33 -11.24 3.91
C ILE A 170 -16.22 -10.58 5.28
N THR A 171 -15.53 -9.45 5.40
CA THR A 171 -15.28 -8.80 6.71
C THR A 171 -16.54 -8.42 7.48
N PRO A 172 -17.69 -8.05 6.88
CA PRO A 172 -18.92 -7.82 7.63
C PRO A 172 -19.41 -9.04 8.43
N HIS A 173 -18.96 -10.24 8.05
CA HIS A 173 -19.33 -11.51 8.70
C HIS A 173 -18.27 -11.99 9.71
N ALA A 174 -17.28 -11.17 10.07
CA ALA A 174 -16.16 -11.54 10.94
C ALA A 174 -16.60 -12.18 12.27
N GLU A 175 -17.67 -11.69 12.88
CA GLU A 175 -18.19 -12.20 14.13
C GLU A 175 -18.65 -13.66 14.03
N THR A 176 -19.14 -14.11 12.89
CA THR A 176 -19.52 -15.52 12.66
C THR A 176 -18.32 -16.46 12.64
N PHE A 177 -17.11 -15.92 12.51
CA PHE A 177 -15.83 -16.64 12.52
C PHE A 177 -15.12 -16.52 13.88
N GLY A 178 -15.70 -15.81 14.86
CA GLY A 178 -15.08 -15.55 16.16
C GLY A 178 -14.03 -14.41 16.11
N MET A 179 -14.09 -13.54 15.10
CA MET A 179 -13.16 -12.42 14.91
C MET A 179 -13.89 -11.08 14.99
N THR A 180 -13.17 -10.02 15.33
CA THR A 180 -13.71 -8.65 15.18
C THR A 180 -13.60 -8.17 13.73
N ILE A 181 -14.50 -7.30 13.31
CA ILE A 181 -14.47 -6.64 11.99
C ILE A 181 -13.14 -5.89 11.80
N ILE A 182 -12.63 -5.29 12.89
CA ILE A 182 -11.36 -4.54 12.84
C ILE A 182 -10.18 -5.48 12.57
N ASP A 183 -10.13 -6.62 13.23
CA ASP A 183 -9.01 -7.56 13.09
C ASP A 183 -8.98 -8.18 11.69
N LEU A 184 -10.13 -8.70 11.23
CA LEU A 184 -10.21 -9.30 9.91
C LEU A 184 -9.98 -8.27 8.80
N GLY A 185 -10.57 -7.06 8.95
CA GLY A 185 -10.40 -5.97 8.00
C GLY A 185 -8.97 -5.45 7.92
N SER A 186 -8.31 -5.31 9.07
CA SER A 186 -6.90 -4.90 9.13
C SER A 186 -5.97 -5.95 8.54
N LEU A 187 -6.25 -7.23 8.80
CA LEU A 187 -5.51 -8.35 8.22
C LEU A 187 -5.60 -8.33 6.70
N ALA A 188 -6.81 -8.21 6.16
CA ALA A 188 -7.06 -8.16 4.73
C ALA A 188 -6.40 -6.95 4.05
N GLN A 189 -6.45 -5.77 4.68
CA GLN A 189 -5.84 -4.55 4.17
C GLN A 189 -4.31 -4.68 4.07
N MET A 190 -3.68 -5.18 5.12
CA MET A 190 -2.22 -5.36 5.14
C MET A 190 -1.78 -6.48 4.20
N ALA A 191 -2.52 -7.58 4.15
CA ALA A 191 -2.24 -8.69 3.24
C ALA A 191 -2.32 -8.24 1.76
N GLY A 192 -3.33 -7.46 1.40
CA GLY A 192 -3.44 -6.86 0.07
C GLY A 192 -2.26 -5.96 -0.27
N SER A 193 -1.87 -5.08 0.65
CA SER A 193 -0.74 -4.17 0.48
C SER A 193 0.60 -4.89 0.33
N ILE A 194 0.82 -5.96 1.10
CA ILE A 194 2.02 -6.80 1.02
C ILE A 194 2.01 -7.58 -0.31
N GLY A 195 0.87 -8.18 -0.68
CA GLY A 195 0.72 -8.95 -1.92
C GLY A 195 0.98 -8.12 -3.17
N ARG A 196 0.53 -6.87 -3.21
CA ARG A 196 0.83 -5.92 -4.28
C ARG A 196 2.34 -5.77 -4.51
N SER A 197 3.13 -5.76 -3.44
CA SER A 197 4.59 -5.60 -3.52
C SER A 197 5.29 -6.82 -4.17
N MET A 198 4.62 -7.97 -4.24
CA MET A 198 5.07 -9.16 -4.95
C MET A 198 4.57 -9.20 -6.40
N SER A 199 3.59 -8.39 -6.77
CA SER A 199 2.95 -8.48 -8.08
C SER A 199 3.87 -8.04 -9.23
N PRO A 200 4.00 -8.83 -10.29
CA PRO A 200 4.76 -8.44 -11.47
C PRO A 200 4.04 -7.40 -12.34
N VAL A 201 2.74 -7.19 -12.13
CA VAL A 201 1.92 -6.23 -12.88
C VAL A 201 1.65 -4.95 -12.10
N ALA A 202 2.10 -4.84 -10.84
CA ALA A 202 1.95 -3.61 -10.06
C ALA A 202 2.77 -2.47 -10.70
N GLY A 203 2.17 -1.27 -10.79
CA GLY A 203 2.82 -0.12 -11.41
C GLY A 203 4.21 0.20 -10.82
N ALA A 204 4.35 0.13 -9.49
CA ALA A 204 5.64 0.32 -8.83
C ALA A 204 6.67 -0.74 -9.24
N ALA A 205 6.26 -2.02 -9.36
CA ALA A 205 7.15 -3.11 -9.80
C ALA A 205 7.60 -2.91 -11.25
N LEU A 206 6.69 -2.46 -12.13
CA LEU A 206 7.00 -2.16 -13.53
C LEU A 206 8.03 -1.03 -13.65
N VAL A 207 7.85 0.05 -12.89
CA VAL A 207 8.79 1.18 -12.87
C VAL A 207 10.15 0.73 -12.32
N CYS A 208 10.18 0.05 -11.18
CA CYS A 208 11.43 -0.44 -10.58
C CYS A 208 12.16 -1.43 -11.50
N ALA A 209 11.43 -2.36 -12.14
CA ALA A 209 12.00 -3.30 -13.08
C ALA A 209 12.56 -2.60 -14.33
N GLY A 210 11.85 -1.59 -14.83
CA GLY A 210 12.32 -0.75 -15.95
C GLY A 210 13.61 0.01 -15.62
N LEU A 211 13.70 0.61 -14.45
CA LEU A 211 14.88 1.31 -13.97
C LEU A 211 16.06 0.34 -13.76
N ALA A 212 15.81 -0.81 -13.15
CA ALA A 212 16.82 -1.83 -12.90
C ALA A 212 17.17 -2.68 -14.14
N LYS A 213 16.46 -2.49 -15.26
CA LYS A 213 16.59 -3.26 -16.51
C LYS A 213 16.48 -4.78 -16.30
N VAL A 214 15.60 -5.18 -15.40
CA VAL A 214 15.25 -6.58 -15.14
C VAL A 214 13.80 -6.84 -15.54
N SER A 215 13.43 -8.11 -15.69
CA SER A 215 12.03 -8.47 -15.94
C SER A 215 11.19 -8.24 -14.68
N PRO A 216 9.96 -7.68 -14.78
CA PRO A 216 9.05 -7.56 -13.63
C PRO A 216 8.78 -8.90 -12.93
N MET A 217 8.74 -9.99 -13.67
CA MET A 217 8.58 -11.34 -13.15
C MET A 217 9.78 -11.78 -12.30
N GLU A 218 10.99 -11.40 -12.68
CA GLU A 218 12.19 -11.69 -11.90
C GLU A 218 12.19 -10.93 -10.57
N LEU A 219 11.79 -9.65 -10.60
CA LEU A 219 11.61 -8.84 -9.39
C LEU A 219 10.55 -9.48 -8.47
N SER A 220 9.41 -9.89 -9.03
CA SER A 220 8.34 -10.56 -8.30
C SER A 220 8.81 -11.86 -7.63
N LYS A 221 9.56 -12.71 -8.34
CA LYS A 221 10.12 -13.95 -7.78
C LYS A 221 11.08 -13.68 -6.60
N ARG A 222 11.88 -12.63 -6.68
CA ARG A 222 12.79 -12.25 -5.59
C ARG A 222 12.03 -11.73 -4.36
N ASN A 223 10.93 -11.03 -4.58
CA ASN A 223 10.06 -10.54 -3.51
C ASN A 223 9.14 -11.63 -2.93
N ALA A 224 8.99 -12.79 -3.58
CA ALA A 224 8.02 -13.80 -3.17
C ALA A 224 8.21 -14.27 -1.72
N LEU A 225 9.41 -14.75 -1.39
CA LEU A 225 9.69 -15.26 -0.05
C LEU A 225 9.59 -14.17 1.03
N PRO A 226 10.20 -12.99 0.86
CA PRO A 226 10.04 -11.89 1.81
C PRO A 226 8.58 -11.48 2.05
N MET A 227 7.77 -11.38 1.00
CA MET A 227 6.37 -10.95 1.14
C MET A 227 5.50 -12.03 1.80
N LEU A 228 5.73 -13.30 1.49
CA LEU A 228 5.07 -14.40 2.18
C LEU A 228 5.40 -14.41 3.68
N LEU A 229 6.68 -14.28 4.03
CA LEU A 229 7.11 -14.20 5.43
C LEU A 229 6.53 -12.97 6.13
N ALA A 230 6.47 -11.82 5.45
CA ALA A 230 5.86 -10.61 6.00
C ALA A 230 4.36 -10.81 6.30
N THR A 231 3.62 -11.46 5.40
CA THR A 231 2.19 -11.76 5.60
C THR A 231 1.98 -12.70 6.80
N ILE A 232 2.78 -13.76 6.90
CA ILE A 232 2.73 -14.70 8.02
C ILE A 232 3.09 -13.99 9.33
N THR A 233 4.15 -13.20 9.34
CA THR A 233 4.58 -12.46 10.52
C THR A 233 3.50 -11.48 10.97
N PHE A 234 2.89 -10.73 10.03
CA PHE A 234 1.82 -9.81 10.36
C PHE A 234 0.61 -10.54 10.96
N MET A 235 0.20 -11.66 10.36
CA MET A 235 -0.89 -12.51 10.87
C MET A 235 -0.60 -12.98 12.30
N ILE A 236 0.62 -13.47 12.57
CA ILE A 236 1.02 -13.91 13.90
C ILE A 236 0.99 -12.74 14.89
N VAL A 237 1.62 -11.62 14.55
CA VAL A 237 1.72 -10.46 15.46
C VAL A 237 0.36 -9.85 15.77
N LEU A 238 -0.55 -9.78 14.78
CA LEU A 238 -1.90 -9.24 14.97
C LEU A 238 -2.71 -10.06 16.00
N PHE A 239 -2.45 -11.35 16.10
CA PHE A 239 -3.16 -12.27 17.00
C PHE A 239 -2.33 -12.74 18.18
N LEU A 240 -1.08 -12.29 18.32
CA LEU A 240 -0.25 -12.55 19.49
C LEU A 240 -0.82 -11.76 20.69
N GLY A 241 -1.32 -12.47 21.67
CA GLY A 241 -1.84 -11.85 22.90
C GLY A 241 -3.37 -11.67 22.93
N LYS A 242 -4.07 -12.27 21.99
CA LYS A 242 -5.53 -12.38 21.99
C LYS A 242 -5.99 -13.80 22.31
#